data_c7af919b8f86667240b62e804770fe55
#
_entry.id   c7af919b8f86667240b62e804770fe55
#
_cell.length_a   1.000
_cell.length_b   1.000
_cell.length_c   1.000
_cell.angle_alpha   90.00
_cell.angle_beta   90.00
_cell.angle_gamma   90.00
#
_symmetry.space_group_name_H-M   'P 1'
#
loop_
_entity.id
_entity.type
_entity.pdbx_description
1 polymer ?
#
loop_
_entity_poly.entity_id
_entity_poly.type
_entity_poly.pdbx_seq_one_letter_code
_entity_poly.pdbx_strand_id
1 'polypeptide(L)'
;MEELELSEQCRLGNNQARKELYEQYAGRMLGICLRYTGDRDTAQDLLHDGFIKIFDSFDKFTWRGEGSLRAWMERVIVNTALQYLRKNDVMNLFGKMM
;
A
#
# COMPACT_ATOMS: atom_id res chain seq x y z
N MET A 1 -4.67 5.45 18.60
CA MET A 1 -5.68 4.35 18.61
C MET A 1 -4.99 3.00 18.57
N GLU A 2 -5.57 2.02 19.22
CA GLU A 2 -5.12 0.65 19.05
C GLU A 2 -5.46 0.15 17.65
N GLU A 3 -4.75 -0.91 17.23
CA GLU A 3 -4.83 -1.40 15.84
C GLU A 3 -6.27 -1.73 15.41
N LEU A 4 -7.03 -2.44 16.26
CA LEU A 4 -8.40 -2.80 15.93
C LEU A 4 -9.27 -1.57 15.74
N GLU A 5 -9.23 -0.63 16.68
CA GLU A 5 -10.01 0.60 16.61
C GLU A 5 -9.62 1.42 15.39
N LEU A 6 -8.31 1.53 15.13
CA LEU A 6 -7.81 2.27 13.96
C LEU A 6 -8.35 1.66 12.66
N SER A 7 -8.33 0.34 12.53
CA SER A 7 -8.84 -0.33 11.34
C SER A 7 -10.34 -0.11 11.16
N GLU A 8 -11.12 -0.17 12.25
CA GLU A 8 -12.56 0.05 12.20
C GLU A 8 -12.90 1.48 11.81
N GLN A 9 -12.20 2.47 12.37
CA GLN A 9 -12.43 3.87 12.04
C GLN A 9 -12.02 4.19 10.60
N CYS A 10 -10.95 3.59 10.11
CA CYS A 10 -10.55 3.73 8.71
C CYS A 10 -11.59 3.13 7.78
N ARG A 11 -12.15 1.97 8.14
CA ARG A 11 -13.20 1.32 7.36
C ARG A 11 -14.45 2.20 7.27
N LEU A 12 -14.77 2.91 8.35
CA LEU A 12 -15.93 3.81 8.41
C LEU A 12 -15.69 5.15 7.69
N GLY A 13 -14.47 5.37 7.18
CA GLY A 13 -14.16 6.59 6.44
C GLY A 13 -13.75 7.77 7.31
N ASN A 14 -13.37 7.55 8.56
CA ASN A 14 -12.93 8.61 9.46
C ASN A 14 -11.59 9.19 8.97
N ASN A 15 -11.58 10.46 8.59
CA ASN A 15 -10.40 11.10 8.03
C ASN A 15 -9.24 11.21 9.02
N GLN A 16 -9.55 11.44 10.30
CA GLN A 16 -8.54 11.50 11.35
C GLN A 16 -7.82 10.16 11.48
N ALA A 17 -8.58 9.06 11.47
CA ALA A 17 -8.03 7.71 11.55
C ALA A 17 -7.18 7.38 10.32
N ARG A 18 -7.63 7.78 9.13
CA ARG A 18 -6.86 7.59 7.89
C ARG A 18 -5.53 8.32 7.91
N LYS A 19 -5.54 9.55 8.42
CA LYS A 19 -4.32 10.34 8.61
C LYS A 19 -3.37 9.65 9.57
N GLU A 20 -3.88 9.18 10.70
CA GLU A 20 -3.08 8.46 11.70
C GLU A 20 -2.47 7.19 11.11
N LEU A 21 -3.26 6.42 10.37
CA LEU A 21 -2.79 5.21 9.70
C LEU A 21 -1.63 5.52 8.75
N TYR A 22 -1.80 6.55 7.92
CA TYR A 22 -0.76 6.96 6.99
C TYR A 22 0.51 7.37 7.73
N GLU A 23 0.39 8.23 8.72
CA GLU A 23 1.55 8.71 9.49
C GLU A 23 2.30 7.57 10.18
N GLN A 24 1.56 6.57 10.65
CA GLN A 24 2.15 5.46 11.39
C GLN A 24 2.88 4.46 10.48
N TYR A 25 2.36 4.21 9.28
CA TYR A 25 2.85 3.12 8.42
C TYR A 25 3.54 3.57 7.13
N ALA A 26 3.42 4.84 6.75
CA ALA A 26 3.94 5.31 5.45
C ALA A 26 5.44 5.07 5.29
N GLY A 27 6.23 5.32 6.33
CA GLY A 27 7.68 5.14 6.27
C GLY A 27 8.07 3.69 5.97
N ARG A 28 7.42 2.75 6.65
CA ARG A 28 7.67 1.32 6.44
C ARG A 28 7.23 0.89 5.04
N MET A 29 6.07 1.36 4.61
CA MET A 29 5.55 1.00 3.28
C MET A 29 6.38 1.62 2.16
N LEU A 30 6.87 2.84 2.36
CA LEU A 30 7.79 3.46 1.41
C LEU A 30 9.06 2.63 1.26
N GLY A 31 9.60 2.10 2.37
CA GLY A 31 10.76 1.22 2.33
C GLY A 31 10.54 -0.01 1.45
N ILE A 32 9.35 -0.60 1.53
CA ILE A 32 8.99 -1.74 0.68
C ILE A 32 8.96 -1.30 -0.79
N CYS A 33 8.31 -0.19 -1.10
CA CYS A 33 8.24 0.33 -2.47
C CYS A 33 9.64 0.61 -3.04
N LEU A 34 10.53 1.17 -2.23
CA LEU A 34 11.91 1.46 -2.64
C LEU A 34 12.70 0.19 -3.00
N ARG A 35 12.47 -0.91 -2.28
CA ARG A 35 13.14 -2.18 -2.60
C ARG A 35 12.76 -2.69 -3.98
N TYR A 36 11.51 -2.47 -4.39
CA TYR A 36 11.02 -2.95 -5.68
C TYR A 36 11.37 -2.01 -6.83
N THR A 37 11.46 -0.72 -6.60
CA THR A 37 11.63 0.27 -7.66
C THR A 37 13.05 0.79 -7.78
N GLY A 38 13.77 0.92 -6.65
CA GLY A 38 15.08 1.54 -6.61
C GLY A 38 15.08 3.04 -6.89
N ASP A 39 13.90 3.65 -7.02
CA ASP A 39 13.73 5.06 -7.36
C ASP A 39 12.71 5.69 -6.41
N ARG A 40 13.12 6.77 -5.76
CA ARG A 40 12.31 7.40 -4.71
C ARG A 40 11.00 7.98 -5.26
N ASP A 41 11.05 8.64 -6.41
CA ASP A 41 9.86 9.27 -6.98
C ASP A 41 8.82 8.22 -7.36
N THR A 42 9.25 7.16 -8.03
CA THR A 42 8.38 6.04 -8.37
C THR A 42 7.84 5.35 -7.12
N ALA A 43 8.70 5.16 -6.11
CA ALA A 43 8.29 4.54 -4.85
C ALA A 43 7.19 5.35 -4.16
N GLN A 44 7.29 6.68 -4.16
CA GLN A 44 6.26 7.54 -3.59
C GLN A 44 4.95 7.45 -4.35
N ASP A 45 5.00 7.37 -5.67
CA ASP A 45 3.79 7.19 -6.48
C ASP A 45 3.11 5.85 -6.14
N LEU A 46 3.90 4.78 -6.00
CA LEU A 46 3.37 3.48 -5.60
C LEU A 46 2.81 3.49 -4.19
N LEU A 47 3.45 4.23 -3.29
CA LEU A 47 2.95 4.39 -1.93
C LEU A 47 1.56 5.01 -1.93
N HIS A 48 1.37 6.09 -2.69
CA HIS A 48 0.06 6.74 -2.81
C HIS A 48 -0.98 5.80 -3.40
N ASP A 49 -0.65 5.13 -4.50
CA ASP A 49 -1.55 4.17 -5.13
C ASP A 49 -1.92 3.04 -4.16
N GLY A 50 -0.93 2.55 -3.43
CA GLY A 50 -1.14 1.49 -2.45
C GLY A 50 -2.07 1.90 -1.32
N PHE A 51 -1.90 3.13 -0.80
CA PHE A 51 -2.78 3.63 0.27
C PHE A 51 -4.20 3.88 -0.22
N ILE A 52 -4.38 4.35 -1.46
CA ILE A 52 -5.71 4.47 -2.04
C ILE A 52 -6.38 3.09 -2.08
N LYS A 53 -5.66 2.07 -2.53
CA LYS A 53 -6.17 0.69 -2.56
C LYS A 53 -6.48 0.16 -1.16
N ILE A 54 -5.63 0.47 -0.18
CA ILE A 54 -5.85 0.10 1.21
C ILE A 54 -7.17 0.70 1.71
N PHE A 55 -7.35 2.01 1.53
CA PHE A 55 -8.57 2.68 1.99
C PHE A 55 -9.82 2.17 1.28
N ASP A 56 -9.72 1.89 -0.01
CA ASP A 56 -10.84 1.37 -0.79
C ASP A 56 -11.18 -0.09 -0.48
N SER A 57 -10.27 -0.82 0.15
CA SER A 57 -10.41 -2.26 0.41
C SER A 57 -10.63 -2.61 1.87
N PHE A 58 -10.84 -1.63 2.75
CA PHE A 58 -11.03 -1.90 4.18
C PHE A 58 -12.25 -2.79 4.46
N ASP A 59 -13.24 -2.78 3.61
CA ASP A 59 -14.40 -3.69 3.71
C ASP A 59 -14.01 -5.15 3.53
N LYS A 60 -12.88 -5.42 2.91
CA LYS A 60 -12.34 -6.78 2.69
C LYS A 60 -11.36 -7.20 3.78
N PHE A 61 -10.98 -6.29 4.65
CA PHE A 61 -10.04 -6.59 5.73
C PHE A 61 -10.79 -7.18 6.93
N THR A 62 -10.26 -8.27 7.48
CA THR A 62 -10.74 -8.86 8.73
C THR A 62 -9.60 -8.85 9.74
N TRP A 63 -9.82 -8.18 10.86
CA TRP A 63 -8.82 -8.13 11.91
C TRP A 63 -8.71 -9.50 12.60
N ARG A 64 -7.48 -10.00 12.73
CA ARG A 64 -7.20 -11.34 13.28
C ARG A 64 -6.17 -11.29 14.40
N GLY A 65 -6.06 -10.16 15.09
CA GLY A 65 -5.09 -9.97 16.16
C GLY A 65 -4.05 -8.93 15.80
N GLU A 66 -3.16 -8.67 16.74
CA GLU A 66 -2.11 -7.68 16.55
C GLU A 66 -1.19 -8.05 15.40
N GLY A 67 -0.86 -7.07 14.57
CA GLY A 67 -0.02 -7.27 13.39
C GLY A 67 -0.79 -7.65 12.14
N SER A 68 -2.08 -8.04 12.24
CA SER A 68 -2.86 -8.43 11.06
C SER A 68 -3.12 -7.25 10.13
N LEU A 69 -3.32 -6.05 10.67
CA LEU A 69 -3.51 -4.85 9.86
C LEU A 69 -2.25 -4.54 9.06
N ARG A 70 -1.09 -4.52 9.70
CA ARG A 70 0.17 -4.27 9.03
C ARG A 70 0.44 -5.31 7.95
N ALA A 71 0.24 -6.58 8.27
CA ALA A 71 0.48 -7.67 7.32
C ALA A 71 -0.41 -7.53 6.08
N TRP A 72 -1.68 -7.19 6.27
CA TRP A 72 -2.61 -6.99 5.18
C TRP A 72 -2.21 -5.78 4.31
N MET A 73 -1.84 -4.67 4.96
CA MET A 73 -1.39 -3.48 4.26
C MET A 73 -0.13 -3.76 3.44
N GLU A 74 0.83 -4.47 4.02
CA GLU A 74 2.06 -4.84 3.31
C GLU A 74 1.76 -5.67 2.08
N ARG A 75 0.79 -6.58 2.17
CA ARG A 75 0.37 -7.39 1.02
C ARG A 75 -0.19 -6.51 -0.10
N VAL A 76 -1.03 -5.54 0.25
CA VAL A 76 -1.59 -4.60 -0.74
C VAL A 76 -0.47 -3.80 -1.41
N ILE A 77 0.49 -3.31 -0.62
CA ILE A 77 1.63 -2.54 -1.13
C ILE A 77 2.50 -3.40 -2.04
N VAL A 78 2.84 -4.62 -1.62
CA VAL A 78 3.66 -5.54 -2.43
C VAL A 78 2.95 -5.86 -3.75
N ASN A 79 1.66 -6.15 -3.70
CA ASN A 79 0.89 -6.43 -4.92
C ASN A 79 0.88 -5.22 -5.86
N THR A 80 0.77 -4.02 -5.32
CA THR A 80 0.81 -2.79 -6.11
C THR A 80 2.18 -2.65 -6.81
N ALA A 81 3.26 -2.90 -6.09
CA ALA A 81 4.61 -2.84 -6.63
C ALA A 81 4.84 -3.90 -7.70
N LEU A 82 4.38 -5.14 -7.46
CA LEU A 82 4.51 -6.22 -8.43
C LEU A 82 3.73 -5.94 -9.71
N GLN A 83 2.53 -5.38 -9.60
CA GLN A 83 1.75 -4.99 -10.77
C GLN A 83 2.47 -3.91 -11.59
N TYR A 84 3.08 -2.95 -10.91
CA TYR A 84 3.87 -1.92 -11.56
C TYR A 84 5.04 -2.54 -12.35
N LEU A 85 5.78 -3.45 -11.73
CA LEU A 85 6.93 -4.11 -12.37
C LEU A 85 6.50 -4.92 -13.59
N ARG A 86 5.40 -5.66 -13.51
CA ARG A 86 4.87 -6.42 -14.64
C ARG A 86 4.51 -5.49 -15.81
N LYS A 87 3.83 -4.40 -15.51
CA LYS A 87 3.43 -3.43 -16.53
C LYS A 87 4.65 -2.85 -17.23
N ASN A 88 5.67 -2.48 -16.46
CA ASN A 88 6.90 -1.93 -17.03
C ASN A 88 7.66 -2.96 -17.87
N ASP A 89 7.72 -4.22 -17.44
CA ASP A 89 8.36 -5.29 -18.21
C ASP A 89 7.68 -5.48 -19.55
N VAL A 90 6.35 -5.49 -19.58
CA VAL A 90 5.60 -5.62 -20.82
C VAL A 90 5.86 -4.42 -21.73
N MET A 91 5.86 -3.20 -21.20
CA MET A 91 6.14 -2.01 -21.97
C MET A 91 7.56 -1.99 -22.51
N ASN A 92 8.53 -2.43 -21.71
CA ASN A 92 9.92 -2.53 -22.17
C ASN A 92 10.07 -3.56 -23.28
N LEU A 93 9.35 -4.68 -23.18
CA LEU A 93 9.35 -5.70 -24.22
C LEU A 93 8.80 -5.14 -25.54
N PHE A 94 7.68 -4.45 -25.49
CA PHE A 94 7.10 -3.81 -26.68
C PHE A 94 8.02 -2.74 -27.25
N GLY A 95 8.67 -1.97 -26.39
CA GLY A 95 9.64 -0.95 -26.82
C GLY A 95 10.81 -1.55 -27.58
N LYS A 96 11.26 -2.72 -27.20
CA LYS A 96 12.37 -3.41 -27.89
C LYS A 96 11.94 -4.02 -29.22
N MET A 97 10.67 -4.31 -29.36
CA MET A 97 10.14 -4.91 -30.59
C MET A 97 9.83 -3.87 -31.67
N MET A 98 9.75 -2.63 -31.28
CA MET A 98 9.53 -1.51 -32.21
C MET A 98 10.82 -0.84 -32.58
#